data_521516625f779e5e9d7c9c1a1b896b1e
#
_entry.id   521516625f779e5e9d7c9c1a1b896b1e
#
_cell.length_a   1.000
_cell.length_b   1.000
_cell.length_c   1.000
_cell.angle_alpha   90.00
_cell.angle_beta   90.00
_cell.angle_gamma   90.00
#
_symmetry.space_group_name_H-M   'P 1'
#
loop_
_entity.id
_entity.type
_entity.pdbx_description
1 polymer ?
#
loop_
_entity_poly.entity_id
_entity_poly.type
_entity_poly.pdbx_seq_one_letter_code
_entity_poly.pdbx_strand_id
1 'polypeptide(L)'
;WISHEHSDHYHEPTLSQLDKNIPVYVTKFDDGRLAKRIQKLGFTNVIQIKTGEPIKITKEIELISFKSGSIWNDSISFWKFGNFTILNCNDAGFNWKIKDVVKEVDLVCQQFTGPTSSYPVAWNHLGAEQKNQILIRQNNGMLKMMENVAEICNAKYVLPFANFFELGNPEHLKYMKMQRKNTLETVVKFFKNKKIKVLDLIPGESWNGISGNITRHSEREKFFNEDFMFQYLHNIYESEKKYSSKLTKFDITHDEIKKYFELFSGSELAKDIGTYSVSFTIEKEKPFHGLISFKDGNVNYEQTSSPKFADMQISCPGGIVQEVIKKDLSWDEAFNGF
;
A
#
# COMPACT_ATOMS: atom_id res chain seq x y z
N TRP A 1 -0.04 -5.43 15.97
CA TRP A 1 -0.60 -4.18 15.43
C TRP A 1 -0.73 -4.28 13.91
N ILE A 2 -1.85 -3.81 13.37
CA ILE A 2 -2.11 -3.72 11.93
C ILE A 2 -2.32 -2.25 11.60
N SER A 3 -1.57 -1.74 10.62
CA SER A 3 -1.54 -0.32 10.25
C SER A 3 -2.81 0.12 9.52
N HIS A 4 -3.19 -0.63 8.48
CA HIS A 4 -4.29 -0.33 7.59
C HIS A 4 -4.76 -1.59 6.85
N GLU A 5 -5.73 -1.44 5.94
CA GLU A 5 -6.47 -2.56 5.35
C GLU A 5 -5.98 -3.05 3.98
N HIS A 6 -4.86 -2.52 3.44
CA HIS A 6 -4.29 -3.04 2.21
C HIS A 6 -3.83 -4.49 2.39
N SER A 7 -3.91 -5.28 1.34
CA SER A 7 -3.71 -6.73 1.40
C SER A 7 -2.29 -7.17 1.77
N ASP A 8 -1.30 -6.32 1.59
CA ASP A 8 0.09 -6.52 2.00
C ASP A 8 0.33 -6.21 3.49
N HIS A 9 -0.60 -5.50 4.16
CA HIS A 9 -0.59 -5.22 5.60
C HIS A 9 -1.67 -5.99 6.36
N TYR A 10 -2.87 -6.10 5.78
CA TYR A 10 -3.98 -6.90 6.27
C TYR A 10 -4.15 -8.14 5.39
N HIS A 11 -3.23 -9.10 5.52
CA HIS A 11 -3.25 -10.32 4.71
C HIS A 11 -4.14 -11.39 5.38
N GLU A 12 -5.38 -11.51 4.93
CA GLU A 12 -6.39 -12.44 5.50
C GLU A 12 -5.90 -13.90 5.59
N PRO A 13 -5.23 -14.48 4.57
CA PRO A 13 -4.70 -15.84 4.67
C PRO A 13 -3.72 -16.03 5.83
N THR A 14 -2.83 -15.05 6.07
CA THR A 14 -1.89 -15.08 7.21
C THR A 14 -2.63 -14.91 8.53
N LEU A 15 -3.50 -13.90 8.63
CA LEU A 15 -4.27 -13.62 9.85
C LEU A 15 -5.18 -14.79 10.23
N SER A 16 -5.70 -15.52 9.24
CA SER A 16 -6.55 -16.69 9.46
C SER A 16 -5.83 -17.85 10.17
N GLN A 17 -4.49 -17.90 10.09
CA GLN A 17 -3.67 -18.92 10.73
C GLN A 17 -3.31 -18.58 12.19
N LEU A 18 -3.53 -17.34 12.62
CA LEU A 18 -3.18 -16.91 13.99
C LEU A 18 -4.29 -17.34 14.99
N ASP A 19 -3.87 -17.50 16.26
CA ASP A 19 -4.80 -17.69 17.38
C ASP A 19 -5.74 -16.48 17.49
N LYS A 20 -7.05 -16.73 17.51
CA LYS A 20 -8.08 -15.68 17.52
C LYS A 20 -8.23 -14.97 18.87
N ASN A 21 -7.60 -15.50 19.92
CA ASN A 21 -7.61 -14.90 21.26
C ASN A 21 -6.49 -13.89 21.49
N ILE A 22 -5.50 -13.81 20.59
CA ILE A 22 -4.44 -12.79 20.73
C ILE A 22 -5.04 -11.38 20.59
N PRO A 23 -4.55 -10.40 21.37
CA PRO A 23 -4.97 -9.02 21.19
C PRO A 23 -4.44 -8.45 19.86
N VAL A 24 -5.34 -7.86 19.08
CA VAL A 24 -4.98 -7.18 17.82
C VAL A 24 -5.22 -5.68 18.00
N TYR A 25 -4.17 -4.90 17.85
CA TYR A 25 -4.19 -3.45 17.99
C TYR A 25 -4.32 -2.78 16.63
N VAL A 26 -5.22 -1.80 16.52
CA VAL A 26 -5.42 -0.97 15.33
C VAL A 26 -5.64 0.47 15.71
N THR A 27 -5.31 1.40 14.85
CA THR A 27 -5.67 2.80 15.05
C THR A 27 -7.19 2.99 14.94
N LYS A 28 -7.76 3.80 15.83
CA LYS A 28 -9.18 4.14 15.76
C LYS A 28 -9.43 5.11 14.61
N PHE A 29 -10.04 4.61 13.54
CA PHE A 29 -10.61 5.41 12.46
C PHE A 29 -12.12 5.58 12.64
N ASP A 30 -12.69 6.63 12.05
CA ASP A 30 -14.09 7.00 12.30
C ASP A 30 -15.09 5.98 11.72
N ASP A 31 -14.73 5.31 10.61
CA ASP A 31 -15.52 4.25 10.00
C ASP A 31 -15.44 2.90 10.73
N GLY A 32 -14.38 2.69 11.52
CA GLY A 32 -14.09 1.44 12.23
C GLY A 32 -13.96 0.21 11.32
N ARG A 33 -13.71 0.42 10.03
CA ARG A 33 -13.77 -0.64 9.01
C ARG A 33 -12.72 -1.71 9.24
N LEU A 34 -11.46 -1.33 9.49
CA LEU A 34 -10.38 -2.28 9.75
C LEU A 34 -10.68 -3.18 10.96
N ALA A 35 -11.14 -2.59 12.07
CA ALA A 35 -11.50 -3.34 13.26
C ALA A 35 -12.62 -4.36 12.99
N LYS A 36 -13.65 -3.95 12.24
CA LYS A 36 -14.76 -4.83 11.84
C LYS A 36 -14.30 -5.98 10.94
N ARG A 37 -13.37 -5.72 9.99
CA ARG A 37 -12.79 -6.77 9.13
C ARG A 37 -12.03 -7.81 9.96
N ILE A 38 -11.21 -7.37 10.92
CA ILE A 38 -10.46 -8.25 11.81
C ILE A 38 -11.40 -9.09 12.68
N GLN A 39 -12.47 -8.49 13.21
CA GLN A 39 -13.50 -9.22 13.96
C GLN A 39 -14.21 -10.28 13.12
N LYS A 40 -14.49 -10.00 11.84
CA LYS A 40 -15.07 -11.00 10.91
C LYS A 40 -14.15 -12.19 10.68
N LEU A 41 -12.83 -12.05 10.81
CA LEU A 41 -11.89 -13.19 10.79
C LEU A 41 -11.89 -14.02 12.06
N GLY A 42 -12.73 -13.66 13.05
CA GLY A 42 -12.90 -14.39 14.30
C GLY A 42 -12.04 -13.89 15.47
N PHE A 43 -11.28 -12.80 15.32
CA PHE A 43 -10.53 -12.24 16.45
C PHE A 43 -11.49 -11.64 17.47
N THR A 44 -11.38 -12.10 18.73
CA THR A 44 -12.27 -11.69 19.83
C THR A 44 -11.78 -10.46 20.58
N ASN A 45 -10.50 -10.17 20.50
CA ASN A 45 -9.86 -9.08 21.24
C ASN A 45 -9.22 -8.04 20.29
N VAL A 46 -10.06 -7.19 19.68
CA VAL A 46 -9.62 -6.11 18.78
C VAL A 46 -9.66 -4.78 19.51
N ILE A 47 -8.49 -4.19 19.72
CA ILE A 47 -8.29 -2.97 20.53
C ILE A 47 -8.05 -1.80 19.59
N GLN A 48 -8.96 -0.82 19.60
CA GLN A 48 -8.82 0.41 18.83
C GLN A 48 -8.12 1.50 19.66
N ILE A 49 -6.93 1.93 19.21
CA ILE A 49 -6.10 2.93 19.87
C ILE A 49 -6.46 4.31 19.32
N LYS A 50 -6.74 5.26 20.18
CA LYS A 50 -6.88 6.66 19.78
C LYS A 50 -5.51 7.22 19.37
N THR A 51 -5.51 8.04 18.32
CA THR A 51 -4.28 8.65 17.81
C THR A 51 -3.56 9.46 18.88
N GLY A 52 -2.26 9.21 19.05
CA GLY A 52 -1.40 9.90 20.02
C GLY A 52 -1.54 9.45 21.46
N GLU A 53 -2.48 8.56 21.80
CA GLU A 53 -2.63 8.04 23.17
C GLU A 53 -1.72 6.80 23.36
N PRO A 54 -0.90 6.77 24.44
CA PRO A 54 -0.08 5.62 24.76
C PRO A 54 -0.92 4.48 25.35
N ILE A 55 -0.63 3.26 24.92
CA ILE A 55 -1.19 2.04 25.49
C ILE A 55 -0.06 1.13 26.00
N LYS A 56 -0.16 0.69 27.22
CA LYS A 56 0.76 -0.30 27.80
C LYS A 56 0.30 -1.70 27.41
N ILE A 57 1.13 -2.41 26.66
CA ILE A 57 0.92 -3.80 26.29
C ILE A 57 1.45 -4.72 27.40
N THR A 58 2.65 -4.39 27.92
CA THR A 58 3.25 -5.03 29.11
C THR A 58 3.87 -3.96 30.00
N LYS A 59 4.56 -4.37 31.06
CA LYS A 59 5.32 -3.43 31.92
C LYS A 59 6.44 -2.72 31.15
N GLU A 60 6.98 -3.35 30.12
CA GLU A 60 8.14 -2.87 29.36
C GLU A 60 7.81 -2.44 27.93
N ILE A 61 6.59 -2.76 27.45
CA ILE A 61 6.20 -2.48 26.06
C ILE A 61 5.05 -1.46 26.06
N GLU A 62 5.30 -0.33 25.40
CA GLU A 62 4.30 0.71 25.17
C GLU A 62 4.16 0.94 23.65
N LEU A 63 2.94 1.15 23.20
CA LEU A 63 2.59 1.48 21.83
C LEU A 63 1.82 2.82 21.81
N ILE A 64 2.21 3.70 20.89
CA ILE A 64 1.43 4.87 20.49
C ILE A 64 1.16 4.75 19.00
N SER A 65 -0.09 4.90 18.60
CA SER A 65 -0.45 4.88 17.19
C SER A 65 -0.89 6.27 16.74
N PHE A 66 -0.53 6.63 15.50
CA PHE A 66 -0.86 7.93 14.90
C PHE A 66 -1.55 7.70 13.55
N LYS A 67 -2.58 8.47 13.24
CA LYS A 67 -3.12 8.55 11.88
C LYS A 67 -2.04 9.10 10.96
N SER A 68 -1.97 8.62 9.72
CA SER A 68 -1.05 9.13 8.72
C SER A 68 -1.30 10.61 8.39
N GLY A 69 -0.35 11.23 7.71
CA GLY A 69 -0.51 12.60 7.20
C GLY A 69 -1.24 12.66 5.86
N SER A 70 -1.69 11.52 5.33
CA SER A 70 -2.44 11.39 4.08
C SER A 70 -3.96 11.37 4.33
N ILE A 71 -4.73 11.38 3.25
CA ILE A 71 -6.20 11.22 3.29
C ILE A 71 -6.63 9.77 3.56
N TRP A 72 -5.72 8.81 3.47
CA TRP A 72 -6.00 7.39 3.66
C TRP A 72 -6.13 7.04 5.14
N ASN A 73 -6.96 6.05 5.44
CA ASN A 73 -7.08 5.45 6.77
C ASN A 73 -5.89 4.54 7.07
N ASP A 74 -4.72 5.15 7.15
CA ASP A 74 -3.45 4.51 7.39
C ASP A 74 -2.81 5.05 8.67
N SER A 75 -1.89 4.29 9.26
CA SER A 75 -1.31 4.63 10.55
C SER A 75 0.16 4.30 10.69
N ILE A 76 0.78 5.04 11.59
CA ILE A 76 2.19 4.95 12.00
C ILE A 76 2.20 4.49 13.45
N SER A 77 3.15 3.64 13.84
CA SER A 77 3.30 3.19 15.23
C SER A 77 4.64 3.61 15.81
N PHE A 78 4.58 4.08 17.06
CA PHE A 78 5.75 4.32 17.88
C PHE A 78 5.76 3.32 19.03
N TRP A 79 6.85 2.57 19.14
CA TRP A 79 7.03 1.52 20.10
C TRP A 79 8.14 1.85 21.07
N LYS A 80 7.92 1.56 22.36
CA LYS A 80 8.96 1.53 23.37
C LYS A 80 9.12 0.11 23.89
N PHE A 81 10.33 -0.41 23.84
CA PHE A 81 10.73 -1.69 24.39
C PHE A 81 11.81 -1.44 25.47
N GLY A 82 11.37 -1.19 26.71
CA GLY A 82 12.28 -0.69 27.73
C GLY A 82 12.89 0.66 27.31
N ASN A 83 14.20 0.69 27.12
CA ASN A 83 14.94 1.87 26.70
C ASN A 83 15.14 2.00 25.19
N PHE A 84 14.65 1.04 24.41
CA PHE A 84 14.77 1.05 22.93
C PHE A 84 13.47 1.49 22.28
N THR A 85 13.58 2.34 21.27
CA THR A 85 12.43 2.95 20.62
C THR A 85 12.42 2.73 19.11
N ILE A 86 11.24 2.43 18.56
CA ILE A 86 11.03 2.23 17.12
C ILE A 86 9.88 3.09 16.64
N LEU A 87 10.11 3.87 15.59
CA LEU A 87 9.04 4.51 14.81
C LEU A 87 8.85 3.73 13.51
N ASN A 88 7.75 3.01 13.41
CA ASN A 88 7.39 2.28 12.20
C ASN A 88 6.38 3.10 11.39
N CYS A 89 6.90 3.76 10.35
CA CYS A 89 6.08 4.54 9.41
C CYS A 89 5.47 3.67 8.30
N ASN A 90 5.93 2.43 8.15
CA ASN A 90 5.59 1.54 7.03
C ASN A 90 5.57 2.28 5.68
N ASP A 91 4.49 2.24 4.92
CA ASP A 91 4.25 3.00 3.68
C ASP A 91 3.30 4.19 3.88
N ALA A 92 2.97 4.50 5.13
CA ALA A 92 2.09 5.62 5.49
C ALA A 92 2.74 6.98 5.19
N GLY A 93 1.93 7.93 4.75
CA GLY A 93 2.33 9.32 4.67
C GLY A 93 2.64 9.88 6.07
N PHE A 94 3.83 10.47 6.24
CA PHE A 94 4.28 10.93 7.56
C PHE A 94 3.41 12.08 8.10
N ASN A 95 2.99 11.96 9.34
CA ASN A 95 2.25 12.99 10.07
C ASN A 95 3.22 13.87 10.86
N TRP A 96 3.43 15.10 10.45
CA TRP A 96 4.38 16.03 11.06
C TRP A 96 4.10 16.38 12.53
N LYS A 97 2.88 16.15 13.02
CA LYS A 97 2.53 16.32 14.44
C LYS A 97 3.18 15.26 15.33
N ILE A 98 3.67 14.15 14.76
CA ILE A 98 4.39 13.11 15.53
C ILE A 98 5.62 13.69 16.21
N LYS A 99 6.29 14.68 15.61
CA LYS A 99 7.43 15.38 16.21
C LYS A 99 7.13 16.02 17.57
N ASP A 100 5.87 16.31 17.88
CA ASP A 100 5.48 16.90 19.15
C ASP A 100 5.51 15.89 20.29
N VAL A 101 5.36 14.60 19.97
CA VAL A 101 5.36 13.46 20.91
C VAL A 101 6.68 12.70 20.87
N VAL A 102 7.20 12.43 19.65
CA VAL A 102 8.41 11.64 19.42
C VAL A 102 9.57 12.57 19.15
N LYS A 103 10.48 12.72 20.13
CA LYS A 103 11.65 13.62 20.04
C LYS A 103 12.94 12.90 19.63
N GLU A 104 13.09 11.67 20.10
CA GLU A 104 14.24 10.83 19.85
C GLU A 104 13.76 9.41 19.58
N VAL A 105 14.38 8.74 18.63
CA VAL A 105 14.07 7.37 18.28
C VAL A 105 15.34 6.61 17.93
N ASP A 106 15.44 5.37 18.37
CA ASP A 106 16.59 4.55 18.02
C ASP A 106 16.52 4.09 16.59
N LEU A 107 15.33 3.67 16.11
CA LEU A 107 15.12 3.12 14.78
C LEU A 107 13.88 3.69 14.11
N VAL A 108 14.03 4.24 12.90
CA VAL A 108 12.93 4.55 11.99
C VAL A 108 12.83 3.47 10.92
N CYS A 109 11.66 2.83 10.80
CA CYS A 109 11.32 1.93 9.69
C CYS A 109 10.45 2.74 8.70
N GLN A 110 10.91 2.91 7.48
CA GLN A 110 10.27 3.82 6.53
C GLN A 110 10.33 3.27 5.10
N GLN A 111 9.27 3.48 4.37
CA GLN A 111 9.23 3.27 2.93
C GLN A 111 10.34 4.08 2.23
N PHE A 112 11.01 3.47 1.27
CA PHE A 112 12.22 4.04 0.65
C PHE A 112 12.19 4.10 -0.88
N THR A 113 11.20 3.49 -1.51
CA THR A 113 11.05 3.45 -2.96
C THR A 113 9.61 3.71 -3.37
N GLY A 114 9.42 4.27 -4.55
CA GLY A 114 8.15 4.39 -5.26
C GLY A 114 8.32 3.84 -6.68
N PRO A 115 7.26 3.75 -7.42
CA PRO A 115 5.87 3.79 -7.00
C PRO A 115 5.42 2.47 -6.35
N THR A 116 4.36 2.55 -5.55
CA THR A 116 3.68 1.38 -4.99
C THR A 116 2.50 0.94 -5.85
N SER A 117 2.32 1.55 -7.01
CA SER A 117 1.21 1.32 -7.92
C SER A 117 1.68 1.30 -9.36
N SER A 118 0.79 1.02 -10.28
CA SER A 118 1.04 1.05 -11.73
C SER A 118 1.31 2.46 -12.30
N TYR A 119 1.09 3.55 -11.51
CA TYR A 119 1.42 4.90 -11.95
C TYR A 119 2.94 5.16 -11.83
N PRO A 120 3.59 5.76 -12.84
CA PRO A 120 3.05 6.26 -14.11
C PRO A 120 3.15 5.24 -15.27
N VAL A 121 3.65 4.02 -15.04
CA VAL A 121 4.04 3.11 -16.12
C VAL A 121 2.85 2.60 -16.94
N ALA A 122 1.71 2.34 -16.31
CA ALA A 122 0.49 1.91 -16.97
C ALA A 122 -0.33 3.05 -17.60
N TRP A 123 0.10 4.31 -17.47
CA TRP A 123 -0.63 5.47 -17.97
C TRP A 123 -0.24 5.79 -19.41
N ASN A 124 -1.06 5.32 -20.34
CA ASN A 124 -0.73 5.30 -21.77
C ASN A 124 -0.60 6.68 -22.43
N HIS A 125 -1.20 7.74 -21.85
CA HIS A 125 -1.09 9.10 -22.38
C HIS A 125 0.27 9.75 -22.06
N LEU A 126 1.07 9.17 -21.16
CA LEU A 126 2.38 9.67 -20.82
C LEU A 126 3.44 9.03 -21.72
N GLY A 127 4.28 9.85 -22.33
CA GLY A 127 5.46 9.39 -23.07
C GLY A 127 6.53 8.78 -22.16
N ALA A 128 7.43 7.98 -22.73
CA ALA A 128 8.46 7.25 -21.97
C ALA A 128 9.34 8.19 -21.13
N GLU A 129 9.74 9.34 -21.68
CA GLU A 129 10.54 10.33 -20.94
C GLU A 129 9.78 10.96 -19.78
N GLN A 130 8.49 11.28 -19.96
CA GLN A 130 7.65 11.81 -18.88
C GLN A 130 7.50 10.80 -17.75
N LYS A 131 7.26 9.53 -18.07
CA LYS A 131 7.21 8.43 -17.09
C LYS A 131 8.52 8.33 -16.30
N ASN A 132 9.66 8.34 -17.02
CA ASN A 132 10.98 8.27 -16.40
C ASN A 132 11.23 9.45 -15.44
N GLN A 133 10.90 10.67 -15.82
CA GLN A 133 11.06 11.85 -14.97
C GLN A 133 10.15 11.78 -13.71
N ILE A 134 8.94 11.27 -13.84
CA ILE A 134 8.03 11.05 -12.70
C ILE A 134 8.66 10.05 -11.74
N LEU A 135 9.13 8.90 -12.24
CA LEU A 135 9.75 7.84 -11.42
C LEU A 135 10.99 8.32 -10.67
N ILE A 136 11.87 9.08 -11.36
CA ILE A 136 13.06 9.69 -10.73
C ILE A 136 12.64 10.62 -9.59
N ARG A 137 11.64 11.47 -9.82
CA ARG A 137 11.14 12.42 -8.81
C ARG A 137 10.54 11.69 -7.61
N GLN A 138 9.72 10.66 -7.85
CA GLN A 138 9.13 9.85 -6.77
C GLN A 138 10.21 9.18 -5.93
N ASN A 139 11.17 8.51 -6.54
CA ASN A 139 12.23 7.82 -5.85
C ASN A 139 13.12 8.76 -5.02
N ASN A 140 13.49 9.91 -5.59
CA ASN A 140 14.24 10.95 -4.85
C ASN A 140 13.40 11.50 -3.68
N GLY A 141 12.09 11.67 -3.89
CA GLY A 141 11.16 12.11 -2.84
C GLY A 141 11.11 11.15 -1.67
N MET A 142 11.10 9.84 -1.93
CA MET A 142 11.11 8.80 -0.88
C MET A 142 12.39 8.82 -0.05
N LEU A 143 13.56 8.91 -0.70
CA LEU A 143 14.83 9.03 0.02
C LEU A 143 14.88 10.30 0.89
N LYS A 144 14.40 11.42 0.35
CA LYS A 144 14.34 12.68 1.09
C LYS A 144 13.33 12.64 2.24
N MET A 145 12.20 11.96 2.06
CA MET A 145 11.22 11.76 3.13
C MET A 145 11.84 10.94 4.27
N MET A 146 12.51 9.83 3.94
CA MET A 146 13.22 8.99 4.94
C MET A 146 14.24 9.81 5.73
N GLU A 147 15.03 10.64 5.05
CA GLU A 147 15.97 11.56 5.71
C GLU A 147 15.26 12.53 6.64
N ASN A 148 14.26 13.23 6.15
CA ASN A 148 13.52 14.23 6.92
C ASN A 148 12.87 13.63 8.17
N VAL A 149 12.25 12.46 8.06
CA VAL A 149 11.66 11.77 9.21
C VAL A 149 12.72 11.40 10.24
N ALA A 150 13.84 10.83 9.78
CA ALA A 150 14.93 10.45 10.65
C ALA A 150 15.58 11.65 11.36
N GLU A 151 15.77 12.77 10.66
CA GLU A 151 16.31 14.00 11.24
C GLU A 151 15.36 14.64 12.27
N ILE A 152 14.07 14.72 11.95
CA ILE A 152 13.06 15.31 12.86
C ILE A 152 12.89 14.51 14.14
N CYS A 153 13.02 13.19 14.04
CA CYS A 153 12.93 12.29 15.19
C CYS A 153 14.29 12.00 15.83
N ASN A 154 15.36 12.72 15.46
CA ASN A 154 16.73 12.46 15.94
C ASN A 154 17.09 10.96 15.92
N ALA A 155 16.77 10.28 14.82
CA ALA A 155 16.94 8.84 14.70
C ALA A 155 18.42 8.44 14.63
N LYS A 156 18.79 7.37 15.33
CA LYS A 156 20.14 6.77 15.24
C LYS A 156 20.27 5.89 14.00
N TYR A 157 19.21 5.15 13.68
CA TYR A 157 19.16 4.19 12.59
C TYR A 157 17.92 4.38 11.73
N VAL A 158 18.04 4.07 10.44
CA VAL A 158 16.92 3.88 9.52
C VAL A 158 16.95 2.47 8.95
N LEU A 159 15.79 1.84 8.88
CA LEU A 159 15.58 0.58 8.19
C LEU A 159 14.73 0.86 6.95
N PRO A 160 15.28 0.67 5.72
CA PRO A 160 14.48 0.63 4.51
C PRO A 160 13.45 -0.49 4.64
N PHE A 161 12.17 -0.12 4.67
CA PHE A 161 11.07 -1.01 5.04
C PHE A 161 9.84 -0.72 4.19
N ALA A 162 8.91 -1.66 4.11
CA ALA A 162 7.69 -1.57 3.31
C ALA A 162 7.97 -1.06 1.87
N ASN A 163 7.86 -1.87 0.92
CA ASN A 163 7.83 -1.60 -0.51
C ASN A 163 8.65 -2.59 -1.37
N PHE A 164 8.44 -3.87 -1.13
CA PHE A 164 8.77 -4.88 -2.12
C PHE A 164 7.50 -5.24 -2.90
N PHE A 165 7.07 -4.31 -3.74
CA PHE A 165 5.97 -4.54 -4.64
C PHE A 165 6.51 -5.01 -6.00
N GLU A 166 6.10 -6.19 -6.43
CA GLU A 166 6.43 -6.74 -7.73
C GLU A 166 5.18 -7.34 -8.39
N LEU A 167 5.01 -7.07 -9.68
CA LEU A 167 3.90 -7.61 -10.46
C LEU A 167 4.24 -9.03 -10.93
N GLY A 168 3.61 -10.04 -10.33
CA GLY A 168 3.88 -11.45 -10.66
C GLY A 168 3.25 -11.92 -11.97
N ASN A 169 2.26 -11.21 -12.51
CA ASN A 169 1.62 -11.58 -13.76
C ASN A 169 2.57 -11.37 -14.94
N PRO A 170 2.85 -12.41 -15.79
CA PRO A 170 3.72 -12.30 -16.94
C PRO A 170 3.34 -11.18 -17.92
N GLU A 171 2.06 -10.86 -18.06
CA GLU A 171 1.58 -9.77 -18.93
C GLU A 171 2.02 -8.39 -18.41
N HIS A 172 2.30 -8.27 -17.12
CA HIS A 172 2.72 -7.04 -16.45
C HIS A 172 4.25 -6.89 -16.39
N LEU A 173 5.04 -7.89 -16.75
CA LEU A 173 6.51 -7.82 -16.72
C LEU A 173 7.08 -6.64 -17.50
N LYS A 174 6.41 -6.22 -18.57
CA LYS A 174 6.78 -5.02 -19.34
C LYS A 174 6.75 -3.75 -18.47
N TYR A 175 5.79 -3.65 -17.55
CA TYR A 175 5.67 -2.51 -16.62
C TYR A 175 6.73 -2.57 -15.54
N MET A 176 7.04 -3.75 -15.01
CA MET A 176 8.10 -3.93 -14.03
C MET A 176 9.46 -3.48 -14.56
N LYS A 177 9.81 -3.88 -15.79
CA LYS A 177 11.06 -3.43 -16.44
C LYS A 177 11.13 -1.93 -16.66
N MET A 178 9.99 -1.25 -16.71
CA MET A 178 9.91 0.21 -16.81
C MET A 178 9.98 0.91 -15.45
N GLN A 179 9.62 0.22 -14.38
CA GLN A 179 9.69 0.77 -13.02
C GLN A 179 11.16 0.92 -12.62
N ARG A 180 11.50 2.11 -12.14
CA ARG A 180 12.76 2.36 -11.45
C ARG A 180 12.47 2.41 -9.97
N LYS A 181 13.11 1.53 -9.22
CA LYS A 181 12.97 1.47 -7.77
C LYS A 181 14.28 1.85 -7.10
N ASN A 182 14.21 2.51 -5.95
CA ASN A 182 15.36 2.57 -5.07
C ASN A 182 15.66 1.16 -4.55
N THR A 183 16.92 0.80 -4.55
CA THR A 183 17.44 -0.43 -3.95
C THR A 183 18.02 -0.13 -2.57
N LEU A 184 18.30 -1.16 -1.78
CA LEU A 184 19.04 -0.99 -0.52
C LEU A 184 20.38 -0.30 -0.74
N GLU A 185 21.10 -0.64 -1.83
CA GLU A 185 22.34 0.01 -2.20
C GLU A 185 22.15 1.52 -2.44
N THR A 186 21.08 1.91 -3.12
CA THR A 186 20.72 3.32 -3.32
C THR A 186 20.54 4.05 -2.00
N VAL A 187 19.84 3.44 -1.04
CA VAL A 187 19.63 4.01 0.29
C VAL A 187 20.96 4.15 1.04
N VAL A 188 21.77 3.09 1.07
CA VAL A 188 23.09 3.11 1.71
C VAL A 188 23.98 4.21 1.13
N LYS A 189 24.00 4.34 -0.20
CA LYS A 189 24.74 5.40 -0.89
C LYS A 189 24.23 6.80 -0.54
N PHE A 190 22.90 6.98 -0.47
CA PHE A 190 22.29 8.26 -0.12
C PHE A 190 22.63 8.69 1.32
N PHE A 191 22.72 7.76 2.25
CA PHE A 191 23.03 8.06 3.65
C PHE A 191 24.53 8.02 4.00
N LYS A 192 25.43 7.64 3.07
CA LYS A 192 26.87 7.40 3.31
C LYS A 192 27.57 8.48 4.12
N ASN A 193 27.23 9.75 3.88
CA ASN A 193 27.88 10.90 4.52
C ASN A 193 26.99 11.58 5.57
N LYS A 194 25.95 10.88 6.04
CA LYS A 194 25.01 11.38 7.04
C LYS A 194 25.31 10.78 8.41
N LYS A 195 24.84 11.42 9.48
CA LYS A 195 24.99 10.89 10.86
C LYS A 195 24.13 9.66 11.11
N ILE A 196 23.05 9.52 10.37
CA ILE A 196 22.06 8.44 10.50
C ILE A 196 22.63 7.18 9.83
N LYS A 197 22.59 6.06 10.54
CA LYS A 197 23.07 4.76 10.04
C LYS A 197 21.94 3.97 9.37
N VAL A 198 22.23 3.38 8.21
CA VAL A 198 21.27 2.51 7.51
C VAL A 198 21.44 1.07 7.97
N LEU A 199 20.35 0.43 8.32
CA LEU A 199 20.29 -1.02 8.51
C LEU A 199 19.85 -1.65 7.18
N ASP A 200 20.80 -2.15 6.41
CA ASP A 200 20.57 -2.78 5.11
C ASP A 200 20.20 -4.26 5.27
N LEU A 201 19.03 -4.53 5.84
CA LEU A 201 18.55 -5.89 6.08
C LEU A 201 17.63 -6.35 4.94
N ILE A 202 17.72 -7.64 4.61
CA ILE A 202 16.75 -8.33 3.75
C ILE A 202 15.89 -9.28 4.60
N PRO A 203 14.77 -9.80 4.09
CA PRO A 203 13.99 -10.82 4.77
C PRO A 203 14.86 -12.03 5.19
N GLY A 204 14.67 -12.49 6.41
CA GLY A 204 15.48 -13.57 7.01
C GLY A 204 16.76 -13.11 7.73
N GLU A 205 17.16 -11.85 7.60
CA GLU A 205 18.25 -11.27 8.37
C GLU A 205 17.77 -10.64 9.68
N SER A 206 18.65 -10.55 10.66
CA SER A 206 18.34 -9.91 11.94
C SER A 206 19.45 -8.99 12.39
N TRP A 207 19.06 -7.98 13.14
CA TRP A 207 19.96 -7.03 13.81
C TRP A 207 19.67 -6.99 15.30
N ASN A 208 20.72 -7.08 16.09
CA ASN A 208 20.62 -6.91 17.53
C ASN A 208 20.92 -5.46 17.90
N GLY A 209 19.91 -4.72 18.33
CA GLY A 209 20.01 -3.29 18.65
C GLY A 209 20.92 -2.96 19.84
N ILE A 210 21.23 -3.94 20.72
CA ILE A 210 22.10 -3.78 21.88
C ILE A 210 23.56 -4.00 21.50
N SER A 211 23.87 -5.14 20.85
CA SER A 211 25.24 -5.49 20.47
C SER A 211 25.67 -4.86 19.14
N GLY A 212 24.74 -4.41 18.32
CA GLY A 212 24.97 -3.94 16.96
C GLY A 212 25.22 -5.05 15.93
N ASN A 213 25.20 -6.33 16.35
CA ASN A 213 25.50 -7.45 15.46
C ASN A 213 24.37 -7.68 14.45
N ILE A 214 24.76 -8.01 13.22
CA ILE A 214 23.86 -8.40 12.15
C ILE A 214 24.10 -9.87 11.82
N THR A 215 23.02 -10.66 11.79
CA THR A 215 23.04 -12.03 11.25
C THR A 215 22.56 -11.97 9.81
N ARG A 216 23.43 -12.35 8.87
CA ARG A 216 23.16 -12.31 7.45
C ARG A 216 22.57 -13.63 6.95
N HIS A 217 21.68 -13.53 5.95
CA HIS A 217 21.17 -14.71 5.26
C HIS A 217 22.22 -15.26 4.28
N SER A 218 22.41 -16.58 4.25
CA SER A 218 23.42 -17.25 3.43
C SER A 218 23.22 -17.05 1.92
N GLU A 219 21.98 -16.83 1.50
CA GLU A 219 21.61 -16.63 0.08
C GLU A 219 21.28 -15.17 -0.25
N ARG A 220 21.83 -14.23 0.54
CA ARG A 220 21.57 -12.79 0.38
C ARG A 220 21.74 -12.30 -1.07
N GLU A 221 22.73 -12.81 -1.79
CA GLU A 221 23.00 -12.41 -3.18
C GLU A 221 21.86 -12.75 -4.16
N LYS A 222 21.10 -13.81 -3.88
CA LYS A 222 19.95 -14.18 -4.71
C LYS A 222 18.86 -13.11 -4.67
N PHE A 223 18.70 -12.42 -3.52
CA PHE A 223 17.72 -11.36 -3.34
C PHE A 223 17.97 -10.13 -4.25
N PHE A 224 19.22 -9.91 -4.65
CA PHE A 224 19.60 -8.82 -5.55
C PHE A 224 19.75 -9.26 -7.00
N ASN A 225 19.52 -10.53 -7.30
CA ASN A 225 19.58 -11.07 -8.66
C ASN A 225 18.19 -10.96 -9.33
N GLU A 226 18.06 -10.05 -10.31
CA GLU A 226 16.81 -9.80 -11.01
C GLU A 226 16.27 -11.06 -11.70
N ASP A 227 17.12 -11.85 -12.37
CA ASP A 227 16.70 -13.08 -13.06
C ASP A 227 16.16 -14.11 -12.06
N PHE A 228 16.80 -14.24 -10.90
CA PHE A 228 16.32 -15.11 -9.84
C PHE A 228 14.96 -14.62 -9.31
N MET A 229 14.78 -13.32 -9.09
CA MET A 229 13.53 -12.75 -8.64
C MET A 229 12.41 -12.93 -9.65
N PHE A 230 12.68 -12.72 -10.94
CA PHE A 230 11.69 -12.99 -11.98
C PHE A 230 11.28 -14.46 -12.05
N GLN A 231 12.22 -15.37 -11.95
CA GLN A 231 11.92 -16.81 -11.94
C GLN A 231 11.10 -17.20 -10.69
N TYR A 232 11.45 -16.65 -9.54
CA TYR A 232 10.71 -16.85 -8.29
C TYR A 232 9.25 -16.36 -8.40
N LEU A 233 9.05 -15.14 -8.89
CA LEU A 233 7.71 -14.56 -9.09
C LEU A 233 6.90 -15.36 -10.13
N HIS A 234 7.53 -15.79 -11.21
CA HIS A 234 6.86 -16.62 -12.21
C HIS A 234 6.39 -17.96 -11.60
N ASN A 235 7.20 -18.59 -10.77
CA ASN A 235 6.83 -19.83 -10.10
C ASN A 235 5.65 -19.64 -9.13
N ILE A 236 5.64 -18.51 -8.39
CA ILE A 236 4.51 -18.14 -7.53
C ILE A 236 3.24 -17.94 -8.37
N TYR A 237 3.33 -17.14 -9.43
CA TYR A 237 2.20 -16.88 -10.31
C TYR A 237 1.60 -18.17 -10.89
N GLU A 238 2.43 -19.09 -11.36
CA GLU A 238 1.95 -20.39 -11.89
C GLU A 238 1.29 -21.24 -10.79
N SER A 239 1.78 -21.19 -9.54
CA SER A 239 1.15 -21.89 -8.41
C SER A 239 -0.21 -21.28 -8.01
N GLU A 240 -0.34 -19.96 -8.15
CA GLU A 240 -1.55 -19.19 -7.80
C GLU A 240 -2.55 -19.03 -8.96
N LYS A 241 -2.26 -19.62 -10.11
CA LYS A 241 -3.08 -19.50 -11.35
C LYS A 241 -4.55 -19.88 -11.15
N LYS A 242 -4.87 -20.68 -10.13
CA LYS A 242 -6.25 -20.98 -9.72
C LYS A 242 -7.00 -19.76 -9.18
N TYR A 243 -6.27 -18.77 -8.62
CA TYR A 243 -6.89 -17.53 -8.15
C TYR A 243 -7.29 -16.64 -9.33
N SER A 244 -6.44 -16.53 -10.35
CA SER A 244 -6.74 -15.74 -11.55
C SER A 244 -7.94 -16.28 -12.33
N SER A 245 -8.22 -17.58 -12.25
CA SER A 245 -9.41 -18.18 -12.89
C SER A 245 -10.74 -17.71 -12.27
N LYS A 246 -10.76 -17.26 -11.02
CA LYS A 246 -11.93 -16.63 -10.40
C LYS A 246 -12.19 -15.24 -10.98
N LEU A 247 -11.14 -14.53 -11.38
CA LEU A 247 -11.24 -13.18 -11.93
C LEU A 247 -11.73 -13.17 -13.39
N THR A 248 -11.86 -14.31 -14.03
CA THR A 248 -12.39 -14.42 -15.41
C THR A 248 -13.91 -14.45 -15.47
N LYS A 249 -14.59 -14.73 -14.35
CA LYS A 249 -16.05 -14.72 -14.32
C LYS A 249 -16.56 -13.29 -14.29
N PHE A 250 -17.43 -12.97 -15.21
CA PHE A 250 -18.13 -11.70 -15.26
C PHE A 250 -19.59 -11.93 -15.63
N ASP A 251 -20.47 -11.80 -14.64
CA ASP A 251 -21.92 -11.98 -14.76
C ASP A 251 -22.72 -10.75 -14.30
N ILE A 252 -22.05 -9.63 -14.03
CA ILE A 252 -22.67 -8.39 -13.59
C ILE A 252 -23.37 -7.69 -14.77
N THR A 253 -24.53 -7.15 -14.49
CA THR A 253 -25.34 -6.38 -15.42
C THR A 253 -25.00 -4.89 -15.41
N HIS A 254 -25.36 -4.16 -16.46
CA HIS A 254 -25.25 -2.70 -16.47
C HIS A 254 -26.03 -2.01 -15.34
N ASP A 255 -27.17 -2.59 -14.95
CA ASP A 255 -27.98 -2.05 -13.84
C ASP A 255 -27.27 -2.18 -12.49
N GLU A 256 -26.54 -3.27 -12.26
CA GLU A 256 -25.74 -3.44 -11.04
C GLU A 256 -24.55 -2.47 -11.00
N ILE A 257 -23.89 -2.28 -12.14
CA ILE A 257 -22.81 -1.30 -12.29
C ILE A 257 -23.36 0.12 -12.03
N LYS A 258 -24.50 0.47 -12.64
CA LYS A 258 -25.17 1.73 -12.43
C LYS A 258 -25.49 1.97 -10.96
N LYS A 259 -26.16 1.03 -10.32
CA LYS A 259 -26.48 1.10 -8.88
C LYS A 259 -25.25 1.31 -8.03
N TYR A 260 -24.15 0.60 -8.34
CA TYR A 260 -22.90 0.73 -7.61
C TYR A 260 -22.32 2.15 -7.67
N PHE A 261 -22.20 2.74 -8.87
CA PHE A 261 -21.65 4.08 -9.01
C PHE A 261 -22.59 5.17 -8.48
N GLU A 262 -23.90 5.02 -8.66
CA GLU A 262 -24.88 5.97 -8.14
C GLU A 262 -24.92 6.03 -6.61
N LEU A 263 -24.44 4.99 -5.89
CA LEU A 263 -24.27 5.02 -4.43
C LEU A 263 -23.32 6.12 -3.94
N PHE A 264 -22.43 6.61 -4.81
CA PHE A 264 -21.51 7.69 -4.45
C PHE A 264 -22.17 9.07 -4.50
N SER A 265 -23.38 9.20 -5.07
CA SER A 265 -24.12 10.46 -5.11
C SER A 265 -24.37 10.99 -3.69
N GLY A 266 -24.14 12.28 -3.49
CA GLY A 266 -24.27 12.96 -2.20
C GLY A 266 -23.09 12.77 -1.26
N SER A 267 -22.12 11.91 -1.58
CA SER A 267 -20.89 11.75 -0.79
C SER A 267 -20.03 13.01 -0.85
N GLU A 268 -19.18 13.20 0.17
CA GLU A 268 -18.17 14.28 0.16
C GLU A 268 -17.23 14.13 -1.04
N LEU A 269 -16.81 12.90 -1.35
CA LEU A 269 -15.97 12.62 -2.51
C LEU A 269 -16.60 13.12 -3.82
N ALA A 270 -17.89 12.84 -4.04
CA ALA A 270 -18.57 13.27 -5.26
C ALA A 270 -18.71 14.80 -5.34
N LYS A 271 -18.85 15.48 -4.19
CA LYS A 271 -18.89 16.94 -4.11
C LYS A 271 -17.52 17.56 -4.40
N ASP A 272 -16.46 16.97 -3.84
CA ASP A 272 -15.08 17.45 -4.00
C ASP A 272 -14.57 17.26 -5.43
N ILE A 273 -14.96 16.17 -6.11
CA ILE A 273 -14.63 15.92 -7.51
C ILE A 273 -15.23 17.01 -8.41
N GLY A 274 -16.40 17.54 -8.07
CA GLY A 274 -17.09 18.58 -8.83
C GLY A 274 -17.63 18.08 -10.16
N THR A 275 -17.25 18.71 -11.28
CA THR A 275 -17.65 18.28 -12.63
C THR A 275 -16.51 17.49 -13.27
N TYR A 276 -16.72 16.21 -13.48
CA TYR A 276 -15.72 15.28 -14.02
C TYR A 276 -16.39 14.09 -14.71
N SER A 277 -15.73 13.51 -15.69
CA SER A 277 -16.23 12.35 -16.41
C SER A 277 -15.19 11.25 -16.57
N VAL A 278 -15.65 10.01 -16.50
CA VAL A 278 -14.81 8.82 -16.67
C VAL A 278 -15.43 7.91 -17.71
N SER A 279 -14.74 7.69 -18.81
CA SER A 279 -15.10 6.64 -19.78
C SER A 279 -14.56 5.31 -19.25
N PHE A 280 -15.46 4.40 -18.92
CA PHE A 280 -15.14 3.14 -18.27
C PHE A 280 -15.36 1.97 -19.23
N THR A 281 -14.32 1.22 -19.52
CA THR A 281 -14.39 0.01 -20.33
C THR A 281 -14.13 -1.21 -19.47
N ILE A 282 -15.07 -2.13 -19.45
CA ILE A 282 -14.94 -3.43 -18.79
C ILE A 282 -14.54 -4.48 -19.84
N GLU A 283 -13.34 -4.98 -19.70
CA GLU A 283 -12.75 -5.94 -20.64
C GLU A 283 -13.35 -7.34 -20.46
N LYS A 284 -13.90 -7.87 -21.53
CA LYS A 284 -14.40 -9.23 -21.67
C LYS A 284 -14.52 -9.55 -23.17
N GLU A 285 -15.00 -10.74 -23.55
CA GLU A 285 -15.19 -11.14 -24.95
C GLU A 285 -15.99 -10.09 -25.77
N LYS A 286 -17.05 -9.53 -25.18
CA LYS A 286 -17.76 -8.35 -25.71
C LYS A 286 -17.67 -7.24 -24.67
N PRO A 287 -16.77 -6.26 -24.83
CA PRO A 287 -16.55 -5.22 -23.82
C PRO A 287 -17.83 -4.46 -23.46
N PHE A 288 -17.96 -4.12 -22.19
CA PHE A 288 -18.95 -3.17 -21.73
C PHE A 288 -18.32 -1.78 -21.70
N HIS A 289 -19.05 -0.81 -22.22
CA HIS A 289 -18.66 0.58 -22.17
C HIS A 289 -19.68 1.39 -21.39
N GLY A 290 -19.22 2.30 -20.59
CA GLY A 290 -20.03 3.22 -19.83
C GLY A 290 -19.35 4.57 -19.64
N LEU A 291 -20.15 5.59 -19.40
CA LEU A 291 -19.72 6.90 -18.99
C LEU A 291 -20.20 7.16 -17.56
N ILE A 292 -19.25 7.42 -16.68
CA ILE A 292 -19.53 7.86 -15.31
C ILE A 292 -19.37 9.38 -15.27
N SER A 293 -20.38 10.10 -14.87
CA SER A 293 -20.38 11.56 -14.81
C SER A 293 -20.59 12.04 -13.38
N PHE A 294 -19.70 12.89 -12.91
CA PHE A 294 -19.79 13.62 -11.64
C PHE A 294 -20.25 15.04 -11.94
N LYS A 295 -21.27 15.50 -11.26
CA LYS A 295 -21.76 16.87 -11.37
C LYS A 295 -22.52 17.26 -10.11
N ASP A 296 -22.13 18.36 -9.48
CA ASP A 296 -22.81 18.94 -8.31
C ASP A 296 -23.08 17.91 -7.19
N GLY A 297 -22.11 17.03 -6.95
CA GLY A 297 -22.22 15.96 -5.97
C GLY A 297 -23.06 14.76 -6.38
N ASN A 298 -23.61 14.75 -7.58
CA ASN A 298 -24.32 13.61 -8.15
C ASN A 298 -23.38 12.76 -9.01
N VAL A 299 -23.61 11.46 -9.00
CA VAL A 299 -22.89 10.50 -9.85
C VAL A 299 -23.92 9.78 -10.71
N ASN A 300 -23.73 9.80 -12.00
CA ASN A 300 -24.58 9.12 -12.96
C ASN A 300 -23.74 8.14 -13.80
N TYR A 301 -24.30 6.98 -14.10
CA TYR A 301 -23.72 6.00 -15.02
C TYR A 301 -24.64 5.81 -16.22
N GLU A 302 -24.07 5.94 -17.41
CA GLU A 302 -24.75 5.69 -18.68
C GLU A 302 -24.02 4.59 -19.46
N GLN A 303 -24.76 3.57 -19.90
CA GLN A 303 -24.22 2.57 -20.82
C GLN A 303 -23.99 3.21 -22.19
N THR A 304 -22.83 2.92 -22.80
CA THR A 304 -22.48 3.42 -24.13
C THR A 304 -22.10 2.27 -25.07
N SER A 305 -22.22 2.49 -26.36
CA SER A 305 -21.87 1.48 -27.37
C SER A 305 -20.36 1.39 -27.67
N SER A 306 -19.61 2.40 -27.26
CA SER A 306 -18.15 2.50 -27.44
C SER A 306 -17.58 3.46 -26.39
N PRO A 307 -16.25 3.44 -26.14
CA PRO A 307 -15.62 4.43 -25.28
C PRO A 307 -15.96 5.86 -25.69
N LYS A 308 -16.27 6.72 -24.73
CA LYS A 308 -16.57 8.13 -24.95
C LYS A 308 -15.37 9.00 -24.65
N PHE A 309 -15.31 10.17 -25.27
CA PHE A 309 -14.38 11.20 -24.82
C PHE A 309 -14.77 11.64 -23.41
N ALA A 310 -13.80 11.64 -22.48
CA ALA A 310 -13.99 11.95 -21.07
C ALA A 310 -12.69 12.49 -20.47
N ASP A 311 -12.77 13.09 -19.28
CA ASP A 311 -11.61 13.63 -18.57
C ASP A 311 -10.61 12.52 -18.19
N MET A 312 -11.13 11.30 -17.94
CA MET A 312 -10.33 10.10 -17.70
C MET A 312 -10.89 8.91 -18.49
N GLN A 313 -10.00 8.02 -18.91
CA GLN A 313 -10.36 6.74 -19.51
C GLN A 313 -9.76 5.60 -18.69
N ILE A 314 -10.61 4.66 -18.28
CA ILE A 314 -10.22 3.47 -17.51
C ILE A 314 -10.65 2.23 -18.29
N SER A 315 -9.71 1.28 -18.42
CA SER A 315 -10.01 -0.07 -18.88
C SER A 315 -9.63 -1.05 -17.77
N CYS A 316 -10.54 -1.98 -17.46
CA CYS A 316 -10.35 -2.91 -16.35
C CYS A 316 -10.93 -4.28 -16.70
N PRO A 317 -10.25 -5.39 -16.38
CA PRO A 317 -10.77 -6.74 -16.57
C PRO A 317 -12.11 -6.95 -15.83
N GLY A 318 -13.07 -7.60 -16.51
CA GLY A 318 -14.43 -7.74 -15.99
C GLY A 318 -14.52 -8.45 -14.65
N GLY A 319 -13.71 -9.50 -14.45
CA GLY A 319 -13.68 -10.23 -13.18
C GLY A 319 -13.25 -9.35 -12.01
N ILE A 320 -12.30 -8.44 -12.21
CA ILE A 320 -11.85 -7.50 -11.18
C ILE A 320 -12.96 -6.52 -10.82
N VAL A 321 -13.62 -5.95 -11.83
CA VAL A 321 -14.78 -5.05 -11.61
C VAL A 321 -15.87 -5.76 -10.83
N GLN A 322 -16.12 -7.03 -11.13
CA GLN A 322 -17.10 -7.84 -10.42
C GLN A 322 -16.75 -7.98 -8.93
N GLU A 323 -15.50 -8.33 -8.62
CA GLU A 323 -15.07 -8.48 -7.23
C GLU A 323 -15.17 -7.15 -6.46
N VAL A 324 -14.84 -6.02 -7.10
CA VAL A 324 -15.01 -4.70 -6.50
C VAL A 324 -16.48 -4.38 -6.22
N ILE A 325 -17.37 -4.63 -7.19
CA ILE A 325 -18.81 -4.36 -7.03
C ILE A 325 -19.44 -5.26 -5.97
N LYS A 326 -19.02 -6.52 -5.88
CA LYS A 326 -19.43 -7.45 -4.82
C LYS A 326 -18.80 -7.15 -3.47
N LYS A 327 -17.84 -6.22 -3.39
CA LYS A 327 -17.13 -5.76 -2.20
C LYS A 327 -16.15 -6.78 -1.60
N ASP A 328 -15.68 -7.71 -2.41
CA ASP A 328 -14.62 -8.66 -2.03
C ASP A 328 -13.22 -8.06 -2.30
N LEU A 329 -13.13 -7.05 -3.17
CA LEU A 329 -11.93 -6.29 -3.53
C LEU A 329 -12.22 -4.79 -3.43
N SER A 330 -11.23 -3.99 -3.06
CA SER A 330 -11.32 -2.52 -3.15
C SER A 330 -10.78 -2.02 -4.49
N TRP A 331 -11.16 -0.79 -4.90
CA TRP A 331 -10.56 -0.15 -6.08
C TRP A 331 -9.06 0.05 -5.92
N ASP A 332 -8.60 0.29 -4.71
CA ASP A 332 -7.19 0.48 -4.42
C ASP A 332 -6.41 -0.83 -4.62
N GLU A 333 -6.92 -1.95 -4.11
CA GLU A 333 -6.37 -3.28 -4.39
C GLU A 333 -6.39 -3.60 -5.89
N ALA A 334 -7.46 -3.23 -6.60
CA ALA A 334 -7.56 -3.41 -8.05
C ALA A 334 -6.50 -2.59 -8.80
N PHE A 335 -6.25 -1.34 -8.41
CA PHE A 335 -5.24 -0.48 -9.03
C PHE A 335 -3.80 -0.89 -8.72
N ASN A 336 -3.56 -1.50 -7.57
CA ASN A 336 -2.22 -1.88 -7.13
C ASN A 336 -1.86 -3.32 -7.52
N GLY A 337 -2.83 -4.20 -7.66
CA GLY A 337 -2.60 -5.63 -7.87
C GLY A 337 -2.86 -6.16 -9.29
N PHE A 338 -3.53 -5.37 -10.14
CA PHE A 338 -4.01 -5.88 -11.44
C PHE A 338 -3.75 -4.92 -12.59
#